data_2b0885c341de3d8f84b4f118b4402b94
#
_entry.id   2b0885c341de3d8f84b4f118b4402b94
#
_cell.length_a   1.000
_cell.length_b   1.000
_cell.length_c   1.000
_cell.angle_alpha   90.00
_cell.angle_beta   90.00
_cell.angle_gamma   90.00
#
_symmetry.space_group_name_H-M   'P 1'
#
loop_
_entity.id
_entity.type
_entity.pdbx_description
1 polymer ?
#
loop_
_entity_poly.entity_id
_entity_poly.type
_entity_poly.pdbx_seq_one_letter_code
_entity_poly.pdbx_strand_id
1 'polypeptide(L)'
;MTKVEDFQGKTVMVAGLGVSGVSACDRLREAGATVLAFDERKPDADLHKFEDIDFDALDAIVTSPVFAPSTPFLAEAARRGIDTMSEVELAWRLRVPSSSTGKPAAWVGITGTNGKTSTTEMTSEVLRAAHLKAPAVGNIGTPVSSASVDVANDALVVELSSFQMHYTDSLELDCAAITNLADDHLDWHGGFDNYAADKAKVYRGVKRALVYNADDARVTALAQAAKPAEGCRRVGFTLGAPADGQIGVEDGWIVDRSGLRDEDAAERMAKVLDFTHLCEPDGTVYPHLLADALCALALSLGMGVSSATAIGALKQFAPGGHRIAKVAEAKVPGGVIRFVDDSKATNAHAAHASLSSFAPGSVVWIAGGLAKGSRFEDLVADQAHTISAAVIIGVDQKPMLDAFVAKAPNIPLTVIDPEPKDTVMERAVEAAGTYAKAGSVVLMAPACASMDQFKSYADRGDRFAAAAQQWAAAHAE
;
A
#
# COMPACT_ATOMS: atom_id res chain seq x y z
N MET A 1 22.61 -15.13 -15.82
CA MET A 1 21.35 -15.30 -16.58
C MET A 1 20.49 -16.23 -15.77
N THR A 2 19.51 -15.71 -15.05
CA THR A 2 18.47 -16.54 -14.41
C THR A 2 17.69 -17.20 -15.54
N LYS A 3 17.73 -18.53 -15.62
CA LYS A 3 16.96 -19.27 -16.61
C LYS A 3 15.48 -19.03 -16.31
N VAL A 4 14.71 -18.59 -17.31
CA VAL A 4 13.25 -18.69 -17.28
C VAL A 4 12.93 -20.15 -16.98
N GLU A 5 12.16 -20.42 -15.95
CA GLU A 5 11.83 -21.79 -15.57
C GLU A 5 10.92 -22.39 -16.62
N ASP A 6 11.24 -23.62 -17.05
CA ASP A 6 10.41 -24.34 -17.98
C ASP A 6 9.31 -25.10 -17.23
N PHE A 7 8.05 -24.69 -17.43
CA PHE A 7 6.87 -25.35 -16.88
C PHE A 7 6.26 -26.39 -17.85
N GLN A 8 6.90 -26.61 -18.99
CA GLN A 8 6.44 -27.56 -20.01
C GLN A 8 6.29 -28.97 -19.42
N GLY A 9 5.07 -29.49 -19.47
CA GLY A 9 4.73 -30.84 -19.00
C GLY A 9 4.64 -31.02 -17.48
N LYS A 10 4.84 -29.95 -16.69
CA LYS A 10 4.62 -29.96 -15.23
C LYS A 10 3.13 -29.87 -14.89
N THR A 11 2.73 -30.52 -13.80
CA THR A 11 1.40 -30.41 -13.22
C THR A 11 1.44 -29.40 -12.06
N VAL A 12 0.75 -28.28 -12.19
CA VAL A 12 0.77 -27.17 -11.23
C VAL A 12 -0.64 -26.91 -10.72
N MET A 13 -0.82 -26.97 -9.41
CA MET A 13 -2.06 -26.52 -8.77
C MET A 13 -2.03 -25.02 -8.55
N VAL A 14 -3.10 -24.31 -8.93
CA VAL A 14 -3.31 -22.90 -8.62
C VAL A 14 -4.43 -22.76 -7.61
N ALA A 15 -4.09 -22.36 -6.39
CA ALA A 15 -5.03 -22.25 -5.28
C ALA A 15 -5.56 -20.81 -5.14
N GLY A 16 -6.88 -20.66 -5.29
CA GLY A 16 -7.61 -19.39 -5.23
C GLY A 16 -7.73 -18.70 -6.60
N LEU A 17 -8.96 -18.69 -7.13
CA LEU A 17 -9.30 -18.14 -8.45
C LEU A 17 -9.79 -16.68 -8.37
N GLY A 18 -9.07 -15.84 -7.62
CA GLY A 18 -9.15 -14.39 -7.74
C GLY A 18 -8.45 -13.91 -9.02
N VAL A 19 -8.33 -12.58 -9.19
CA VAL A 19 -7.73 -11.98 -10.39
C VAL A 19 -6.31 -12.51 -10.65
N SER A 20 -5.47 -12.59 -9.63
CA SER A 20 -4.10 -13.12 -9.75
C SER A 20 -4.05 -14.63 -10.03
N GLY A 21 -4.97 -15.41 -9.43
CA GLY A 21 -5.03 -16.85 -9.66
C GLY A 21 -5.45 -17.20 -11.08
N VAL A 22 -6.46 -16.51 -11.61
CA VAL A 22 -6.87 -16.68 -13.02
C VAL A 22 -5.70 -16.34 -13.95
N SER A 23 -5.02 -15.21 -13.72
CA SER A 23 -3.83 -14.84 -14.51
C SER A 23 -2.73 -15.91 -14.41
N ALA A 24 -2.47 -16.46 -13.23
CA ALA A 24 -1.49 -17.53 -13.05
C ALA A 24 -1.87 -18.80 -13.85
N CYS A 25 -3.15 -19.20 -13.84
CA CYS A 25 -3.64 -20.32 -14.63
C CYS A 25 -3.36 -20.12 -16.12
N ASP A 26 -3.68 -18.94 -16.66
CA ASP A 26 -3.49 -18.63 -18.07
C ASP A 26 -2.01 -18.67 -18.45
N ARG A 27 -1.14 -18.05 -17.66
CA ARG A 27 0.31 -18.03 -17.94
C ARG A 27 0.94 -19.41 -17.85
N LEU A 28 0.53 -20.23 -16.91
CA LEU A 28 1.01 -21.60 -16.79
C LEU A 28 0.56 -22.47 -17.97
N ARG A 29 -0.70 -22.34 -18.42
CA ARG A 29 -1.19 -23.06 -19.61
C ARG A 29 -0.42 -22.64 -20.87
N GLU A 30 -0.15 -21.35 -21.05
CA GLU A 30 0.68 -20.84 -22.15
C GLU A 30 2.12 -21.35 -22.09
N ALA A 31 2.65 -21.57 -20.87
CA ALA A 31 3.97 -22.17 -20.64
C ALA A 31 3.98 -23.70 -20.81
N GLY A 32 2.84 -24.32 -21.17
CA GLY A 32 2.73 -25.76 -21.43
C GLY A 32 2.56 -26.63 -20.18
N ALA A 33 2.16 -26.05 -19.05
CA ALA A 33 1.82 -26.79 -17.85
C ALA A 33 0.40 -27.37 -17.90
N THR A 34 0.20 -28.50 -17.23
CA THR A 34 -1.13 -28.98 -16.82
C THR A 34 -1.54 -28.23 -15.56
N VAL A 35 -2.62 -27.46 -15.62
CA VAL A 35 -3.08 -26.63 -14.52
C VAL A 35 -4.29 -27.27 -13.85
N LEU A 36 -4.23 -27.44 -12.55
CA LEU A 36 -5.35 -27.85 -11.68
C LEU A 36 -5.78 -26.64 -10.85
N ALA A 37 -6.93 -26.06 -11.18
CA ALA A 37 -7.46 -24.89 -10.46
C ALA A 37 -8.20 -25.36 -9.18
N PHE A 38 -7.78 -24.86 -8.03
CA PHE A 38 -8.40 -25.14 -6.73
C PHE A 38 -9.08 -23.89 -6.17
N ASP A 39 -10.39 -23.99 -5.93
CA ASP A 39 -11.16 -22.96 -5.22
C ASP A 39 -12.44 -23.56 -4.63
N GLU A 40 -12.66 -23.41 -3.34
CA GLU A 40 -13.80 -23.98 -2.61
C GLU A 40 -15.15 -23.36 -3.02
N ARG A 41 -15.13 -22.17 -3.63
CA ARG A 41 -16.33 -21.35 -3.90
C ARG A 41 -16.61 -21.14 -5.39
N LYS A 42 -15.64 -21.37 -6.24
CA LYS A 42 -15.75 -21.12 -7.68
C LYS A 42 -16.19 -22.40 -8.39
N PRO A 43 -17.37 -22.40 -9.06
CA PRO A 43 -17.91 -23.61 -9.67
C PRO A 43 -17.10 -24.11 -10.88
N ASP A 44 -16.26 -23.26 -11.44
CA ASP A 44 -15.37 -23.54 -12.57
C ASP A 44 -13.98 -24.01 -12.17
N ALA A 45 -13.74 -24.24 -10.87
CA ALA A 45 -12.51 -24.85 -10.39
C ALA A 45 -12.52 -26.38 -10.67
N ASP A 46 -11.33 -26.93 -10.89
CA ASP A 46 -11.16 -28.39 -11.10
C ASP A 46 -11.26 -29.16 -9.75
N LEU A 47 -10.83 -28.53 -8.65
CA LEU A 47 -10.77 -29.08 -7.31
C LEU A 47 -11.47 -28.15 -6.33
N HIS A 48 -12.30 -28.72 -5.43
CA HIS A 48 -13.09 -27.92 -4.48
C HIS A 48 -12.82 -28.23 -3.02
N LYS A 49 -12.15 -29.34 -2.70
CA LYS A 49 -11.89 -29.79 -1.34
C LYS A 49 -10.46 -30.29 -1.20
N PHE A 50 -9.95 -30.26 0.03
CA PHE A 50 -8.63 -30.79 0.36
C PHE A 50 -8.47 -32.26 -0.07
N GLU A 51 -9.50 -33.06 0.11
CA GLU A 51 -9.52 -34.50 -0.22
C GLU A 51 -9.42 -34.79 -1.71
N ASP A 52 -9.74 -33.81 -2.57
CA ASP A 52 -9.66 -33.94 -4.03
C ASP A 52 -8.21 -33.81 -4.54
N ILE A 53 -7.27 -33.35 -3.71
CA ILE A 53 -5.90 -33.03 -4.13
C ILE A 53 -5.03 -34.30 -4.13
N ASP A 54 -4.59 -34.73 -5.30
CA ASP A 54 -3.54 -35.73 -5.46
C ASP A 54 -2.16 -35.07 -5.41
N PHE A 55 -1.60 -34.97 -4.22
CA PHE A 55 -0.29 -34.35 -4.00
C PHE A 55 0.87 -35.08 -4.68
N ASP A 56 0.74 -36.37 -4.97
CA ASP A 56 1.79 -37.15 -5.64
C ASP A 56 1.88 -36.83 -7.13
N ALA A 57 0.81 -36.26 -7.70
CA ALA A 57 0.76 -35.81 -9.09
C ALA A 57 1.23 -34.34 -9.28
N LEU A 58 1.50 -33.59 -8.19
CA LEU A 58 1.85 -32.17 -8.26
C LEU A 58 3.36 -31.95 -8.31
N ASP A 59 3.81 -31.18 -9.28
CA ASP A 59 5.18 -30.63 -9.33
C ASP A 59 5.33 -29.33 -8.55
N ALA A 60 4.28 -28.49 -8.53
CA ALA A 60 4.30 -27.21 -7.83
C ALA A 60 2.89 -26.71 -7.46
N ILE A 61 2.84 -25.73 -6.56
CA ILE A 61 1.63 -25.02 -6.16
C ILE A 61 1.86 -23.53 -6.28
N VAL A 62 0.94 -22.83 -6.97
CA VAL A 62 0.84 -21.36 -6.92
C VAL A 62 -0.31 -21.00 -5.99
N THR A 63 -0.03 -20.26 -4.91
CA THR A 63 -1.04 -19.97 -3.88
C THR A 63 -1.42 -18.51 -3.84
N SER A 64 -2.73 -18.26 -3.68
CA SER A 64 -3.28 -16.93 -3.41
C SER A 64 -2.92 -16.46 -1.99
N PRO A 65 -2.70 -15.16 -1.78
CA PRO A 65 -2.46 -14.55 -0.46
C PRO A 65 -3.53 -14.80 0.61
N VAL A 66 -4.73 -15.23 0.21
CA VAL A 66 -5.83 -15.51 1.15
C VAL A 66 -5.58 -16.76 2.02
N PHE A 67 -4.73 -17.68 1.56
CA PHE A 67 -4.42 -18.89 2.28
C PHE A 67 -3.21 -18.68 3.18
N ALA A 68 -3.42 -18.83 4.49
CA ALA A 68 -2.32 -18.80 5.46
C ALA A 68 -1.45 -20.06 5.35
N PRO A 69 -0.16 -20.03 5.74
CA PRO A 69 0.71 -21.20 5.72
C PRO A 69 0.18 -22.39 6.53
N SER A 70 -0.66 -22.14 7.54
CA SER A 70 -1.34 -23.15 8.35
C SER A 70 -2.52 -23.82 7.66
N THR A 71 -2.91 -23.37 6.45
CA THR A 71 -3.99 -24.02 5.68
C THR A 71 -3.63 -25.48 5.40
N PRO A 72 -4.53 -26.45 5.60
CA PRO A 72 -4.19 -27.89 5.55
C PRO A 72 -3.43 -28.32 4.29
N PHE A 73 -3.84 -27.88 3.11
CA PHE A 73 -3.17 -28.26 1.87
C PHE A 73 -1.76 -27.66 1.74
N LEU A 74 -1.51 -26.42 2.24
CA LEU A 74 -0.18 -25.81 2.25
C LEU A 74 0.74 -26.48 3.26
N ALA A 75 0.21 -26.82 4.43
CA ALA A 75 0.97 -27.59 5.44
C ALA A 75 1.36 -28.97 4.91
N GLU A 76 0.48 -29.66 4.19
CA GLU A 76 0.76 -30.97 3.57
C GLU A 76 1.78 -30.83 2.42
N ALA A 77 1.64 -29.79 1.58
CA ALA A 77 2.61 -29.49 0.52
C ALA A 77 4.02 -29.26 1.08
N ALA A 78 4.12 -28.45 2.15
CA ALA A 78 5.39 -28.19 2.83
C ALA A 78 5.99 -29.49 3.42
N ARG A 79 5.18 -30.36 4.02
CA ARG A 79 5.63 -31.65 4.55
C ARG A 79 6.18 -32.59 3.46
N ARG A 80 5.62 -32.51 2.24
CA ARG A 80 6.07 -33.30 1.08
C ARG A 80 7.21 -32.63 0.30
N GLY A 81 7.55 -31.37 0.60
CA GLY A 81 8.58 -30.61 -0.13
C GLY A 81 8.16 -30.19 -1.52
N ILE A 82 6.83 -30.03 -1.76
CA ILE A 82 6.31 -29.54 -3.04
C ILE A 82 6.65 -28.04 -3.16
N ASP A 83 7.22 -27.63 -4.29
CA ASP A 83 7.53 -26.23 -4.58
C ASP A 83 6.28 -25.36 -4.54
N THR A 84 6.19 -24.51 -3.52
CA THR A 84 5.01 -23.63 -3.30
C THR A 84 5.44 -22.18 -3.48
N MET A 85 4.77 -21.49 -4.38
CA MET A 85 5.14 -20.13 -4.77
C MET A 85 3.95 -19.18 -4.81
N SER A 86 4.24 -17.88 -4.70
CA SER A 86 3.27 -16.81 -4.98
C SER A 86 3.14 -16.57 -6.49
N GLU A 87 2.09 -15.84 -6.88
CA GLU A 87 1.95 -15.35 -8.26
C GLU A 87 3.10 -14.43 -8.67
N VAL A 88 3.71 -13.71 -7.71
CA VAL A 88 4.89 -12.86 -7.96
C VAL A 88 6.12 -13.70 -8.29
N GLU A 89 6.35 -14.78 -7.56
CA GLU A 89 7.43 -15.74 -7.84
C GLU A 89 7.24 -16.40 -9.21
N LEU A 90 6.01 -16.84 -9.51
CA LEU A 90 5.67 -17.38 -10.83
C LEU A 90 5.97 -16.36 -11.95
N ALA A 91 5.53 -15.12 -11.77
CA ALA A 91 5.77 -14.03 -12.72
C ALA A 91 7.27 -13.80 -12.95
N TRP A 92 8.06 -13.85 -11.88
CA TRP A 92 9.51 -13.73 -11.96
C TRP A 92 10.16 -14.87 -12.74
N ARG A 93 9.68 -16.10 -12.56
CA ARG A 93 10.18 -17.29 -13.26
C ARG A 93 9.77 -17.29 -14.74
N LEU A 94 8.59 -16.75 -15.10
CA LEU A 94 8.05 -16.71 -16.46
C LEU A 94 8.41 -15.46 -17.27
N ARG A 95 9.06 -14.44 -16.68
CA ARG A 95 9.32 -13.15 -17.33
C ARG A 95 10.06 -13.29 -18.66
N VAL A 96 9.65 -12.49 -19.63
CA VAL A 96 10.17 -12.50 -21.00
C VAL A 96 11.02 -11.24 -21.29
N PRO A 97 11.88 -11.27 -22.31
CA PRO A 97 12.61 -10.08 -22.74
C PRO A 97 11.66 -9.00 -23.28
N SER A 98 11.90 -7.74 -22.87
CA SER A 98 11.25 -6.57 -23.46
C SER A 98 11.67 -6.38 -24.92
N SER A 99 10.72 -5.94 -25.74
CA SER A 99 10.97 -5.63 -27.17
C SER A 99 11.92 -4.44 -27.37
N SER A 100 12.02 -3.53 -26.40
CA SER A 100 12.87 -2.33 -26.46
C SER A 100 14.34 -2.62 -26.11
N THR A 101 14.59 -3.53 -25.14
CA THR A 101 15.92 -3.77 -24.59
C THR A 101 16.51 -5.14 -24.91
N GLY A 102 15.69 -6.10 -25.31
CA GLY A 102 16.08 -7.51 -25.48
C GLY A 102 16.42 -8.21 -24.14
N LYS A 103 16.18 -7.55 -22.99
CA LYS A 103 16.34 -8.10 -21.64
C LYS A 103 14.99 -8.07 -20.92
N PRO A 104 14.75 -8.92 -19.91
CA PRO A 104 13.54 -8.78 -19.10
C PRO A 104 13.39 -7.36 -18.55
N ALA A 105 12.14 -6.89 -18.47
CA ALA A 105 11.81 -5.60 -17.86
C ALA A 105 12.50 -5.45 -16.49
N ALA A 106 12.97 -4.25 -16.16
CA ALA A 106 13.52 -3.97 -14.83
C ALA A 106 12.38 -3.97 -13.80
N TRP A 107 12.63 -4.51 -12.60
CA TRP A 107 11.60 -4.54 -11.55
C TRP A 107 11.98 -3.63 -10.38
N VAL A 108 11.04 -2.75 -10.02
CA VAL A 108 11.12 -1.91 -8.81
C VAL A 108 10.09 -2.43 -7.82
N GLY A 109 10.55 -3.03 -6.72
CA GLY A 109 9.67 -3.64 -5.72
C GLY A 109 9.46 -2.73 -4.51
N ILE A 110 8.20 -2.55 -4.12
CA ILE A 110 7.82 -1.68 -3.02
C ILE A 110 6.94 -2.46 -2.03
N THR A 111 7.40 -2.55 -0.78
CA THR A 111 6.64 -3.13 0.31
C THR A 111 6.65 -2.22 1.55
N GLY A 112 5.98 -2.62 2.60
CA GLY A 112 5.83 -1.87 3.85
C GLY A 112 4.47 -2.12 4.47
N THR A 113 4.19 -1.54 5.61
CA THR A 113 2.85 -1.60 6.19
C THR A 113 1.93 -0.61 5.49
N ASN A 114 2.33 0.65 5.37
CA ASN A 114 1.58 1.73 4.72
C ASN A 114 2.43 2.45 3.66
N GLY A 115 1.82 3.28 2.83
CA GLY A 115 2.51 4.08 1.81
C GLY A 115 2.87 3.32 0.53
N LYS A 116 2.76 1.99 0.49
CA LYS A 116 3.11 1.17 -0.68
C LYS A 116 2.49 1.68 -1.98
N THR A 117 1.18 1.86 -1.99
CA THR A 117 0.45 2.21 -3.21
C THR A 117 0.81 3.61 -3.70
N SER A 118 0.88 4.62 -2.80
CA SER A 118 1.29 5.98 -3.17
C SER A 118 2.71 5.98 -3.75
N THR A 119 3.65 5.31 -3.08
CA THR A 119 5.04 5.18 -3.56
C THR A 119 5.10 4.45 -4.92
N THR A 120 4.30 3.39 -5.11
CA THR A 120 4.26 2.64 -6.37
C THR A 120 3.71 3.49 -7.52
N GLU A 121 2.60 4.19 -7.29
CA GLU A 121 1.99 5.08 -8.29
C GLU A 121 2.92 6.26 -8.64
N MET A 122 3.51 6.92 -7.64
CA MET A 122 4.47 8.01 -7.85
C MET A 122 5.70 7.53 -8.64
N THR A 123 6.28 6.38 -8.27
CA THR A 123 7.43 5.81 -8.97
C THR A 123 7.07 5.47 -10.42
N SER A 124 5.92 4.84 -10.65
CA SER A 124 5.43 4.53 -11.99
C SER A 124 5.28 5.80 -12.84
N GLU A 125 4.70 6.86 -12.29
CA GLU A 125 4.53 8.12 -13.02
C GLU A 125 5.86 8.79 -13.36
N VAL A 126 6.83 8.77 -12.44
CA VAL A 126 8.18 9.28 -12.71
C VAL A 126 8.88 8.50 -13.82
N LEU A 127 8.81 7.15 -13.79
CA LEU A 127 9.41 6.33 -14.84
C LEU A 127 8.71 6.57 -16.21
N ARG A 128 7.40 6.77 -16.21
CA ARG A 128 6.64 7.12 -17.42
C ARG A 128 7.01 8.51 -17.95
N ALA A 129 7.23 9.49 -17.08
CA ALA A 129 7.74 10.81 -17.47
C ALA A 129 9.16 10.73 -18.06
N ALA A 130 9.94 9.71 -17.68
CA ALA A 130 11.23 9.37 -18.31
C ALA A 130 11.05 8.51 -19.59
N HIS A 131 9.85 8.44 -20.16
CA HIS A 131 9.51 7.70 -21.39
C HIS A 131 9.64 6.18 -21.31
N LEU A 132 9.64 5.60 -20.11
CA LEU A 132 9.58 4.14 -19.91
C LEU A 132 8.14 3.66 -19.84
N LYS A 133 7.84 2.52 -20.45
CA LYS A 133 6.59 1.80 -20.18
C LYS A 133 6.77 1.05 -18.85
N ALA A 134 6.30 1.66 -17.78
CA ALA A 134 6.52 1.21 -16.42
C ALA A 134 5.20 1.19 -15.61
N PRO A 135 4.29 0.23 -15.86
CA PRO A 135 3.03 0.16 -15.15
C PRO A 135 3.21 -0.15 -13.66
N ALA A 136 2.32 0.40 -12.84
CA ALA A 136 2.11 -0.02 -11.45
C ALA A 136 1.30 -1.31 -11.42
N VAL A 137 1.85 -2.36 -10.78
CA VAL A 137 1.30 -3.71 -10.83
C VAL A 137 1.42 -4.44 -9.48
N GLY A 138 0.86 -5.62 -9.35
CA GLY A 138 1.04 -6.51 -8.20
C GLY A 138 -0.15 -6.52 -7.25
N ASN A 139 0.05 -6.12 -6.01
CA ASN A 139 -1.04 -5.99 -5.04
C ASN A 139 -2.07 -4.91 -5.44
N ILE A 140 -1.78 -4.17 -6.47
CA ILE A 140 -2.63 -3.19 -7.15
C ILE A 140 -2.58 -3.42 -8.67
N GLY A 141 -3.58 -2.89 -9.38
CA GLY A 141 -3.60 -2.88 -10.85
C GLY A 141 -3.64 -4.28 -11.46
N THR A 142 -2.86 -4.48 -12.51
CA THR A 142 -2.76 -5.75 -13.24
C THR A 142 -1.93 -6.78 -12.47
N PRO A 143 -2.29 -8.08 -12.50
CA PRO A 143 -1.44 -9.14 -11.96
C PRO A 143 -0.03 -9.13 -12.54
N VAL A 144 0.96 -9.39 -11.68
CA VAL A 144 2.38 -9.36 -12.11
C VAL A 144 2.65 -10.41 -13.17
N SER A 145 2.01 -11.58 -13.07
CA SER A 145 2.15 -12.67 -14.04
C SER A 145 1.70 -12.28 -15.45
N SER A 146 0.68 -11.44 -15.60
CA SER A 146 0.32 -10.88 -16.89
C SER A 146 1.29 -9.80 -17.36
N ALA A 147 1.72 -8.91 -16.45
CA ALA A 147 2.59 -7.80 -16.81
C ALA A 147 4.03 -8.26 -17.16
N SER A 148 4.52 -9.33 -16.52
CA SER A 148 5.89 -9.84 -16.71
C SER A 148 6.15 -10.49 -18.06
N VAL A 149 5.09 -10.88 -18.75
CA VAL A 149 5.15 -11.47 -20.10
C VAL A 149 4.74 -10.49 -21.20
N ASP A 150 4.38 -9.26 -20.85
CA ASP A 150 4.14 -8.20 -21.82
C ASP A 150 5.48 -7.61 -22.31
N VAL A 151 5.86 -7.97 -23.52
CA VAL A 151 7.12 -7.53 -24.18
C VAL A 151 7.21 -6.03 -24.37
N ALA A 152 6.11 -5.28 -24.21
CA ALA A 152 6.10 -3.84 -24.35
C ALA A 152 6.64 -3.11 -23.09
N ASN A 153 6.67 -3.76 -21.94
CA ASN A 153 7.10 -3.14 -20.69
C ASN A 153 8.62 -3.01 -20.62
N ASP A 154 9.09 -1.82 -20.26
CA ASP A 154 10.52 -1.51 -20.02
C ASP A 154 10.88 -1.74 -18.54
N ALA A 155 9.95 -1.44 -17.66
CA ALA A 155 10.05 -1.70 -16.24
C ALA A 155 8.68 -2.08 -15.65
N LEU A 156 8.67 -2.72 -14.48
CA LEU A 156 7.48 -2.97 -13.67
C LEU A 156 7.69 -2.35 -12.30
N VAL A 157 6.74 -1.53 -11.86
CA VAL A 157 6.73 -0.99 -10.50
C VAL A 157 5.74 -1.82 -9.68
N VAL A 158 6.30 -2.69 -8.83
CA VAL A 158 5.55 -3.80 -8.23
C VAL A 158 5.25 -3.51 -6.77
N GLU A 159 3.97 -3.32 -6.45
CA GLU A 159 3.52 -3.32 -5.06
C GLU A 159 3.50 -4.75 -4.52
N LEU A 160 4.21 -5.00 -3.44
CA LEU A 160 4.41 -6.31 -2.84
C LEU A 160 3.81 -6.38 -1.43
N SER A 161 2.87 -7.28 -1.21
CA SER A 161 2.36 -7.60 0.12
C SER A 161 3.29 -8.57 0.86
N SER A 162 3.22 -8.61 2.19
CA SER A 162 3.96 -9.59 2.99
C SER A 162 3.54 -11.03 2.68
N PHE A 163 2.27 -11.24 2.35
CA PHE A 163 1.73 -12.55 1.97
C PHE A 163 2.35 -13.08 0.68
N GLN A 164 2.47 -12.22 -0.35
CA GLN A 164 3.15 -12.57 -1.60
C GLN A 164 4.62 -12.85 -1.36
N MET A 165 5.29 -12.02 -0.53
CA MET A 165 6.70 -12.20 -0.22
C MET A 165 6.99 -13.46 0.59
N HIS A 166 6.02 -13.98 1.36
CA HIS A 166 6.18 -15.24 2.09
C HIS A 166 6.58 -16.39 1.14
N TYR A 167 5.91 -16.49 0.00
CA TYR A 167 6.13 -17.53 -1.02
C TYR A 167 6.91 -16.99 -2.24
N THR A 168 7.84 -16.05 -2.01
CA THR A 168 8.70 -15.47 -3.04
C THR A 168 10.17 -15.63 -2.63
N ASP A 169 10.95 -16.41 -3.38
CA ASP A 169 12.30 -16.79 -2.98
C ASP A 169 13.40 -16.42 -3.97
N SER A 170 13.11 -16.33 -5.29
CA SER A 170 14.14 -16.10 -6.32
C SER A 170 14.22 -14.65 -6.82
N LEU A 171 13.38 -13.77 -6.29
CA LEU A 171 13.26 -12.38 -6.73
C LEU A 171 14.54 -11.57 -6.46
N GLU A 172 15.11 -10.96 -7.49
CA GLU A 172 16.26 -10.05 -7.45
C GLU A 172 15.93 -8.76 -8.18
N LEU A 173 15.47 -7.77 -7.46
CA LEU A 173 14.96 -6.50 -7.99
C LEU A 173 16.08 -5.57 -8.48
N ASP A 174 15.75 -4.68 -9.41
CA ASP A 174 16.68 -3.60 -9.80
C ASP A 174 16.73 -2.54 -8.69
N CYS A 175 15.58 -2.09 -8.21
CA CYS A 175 15.47 -1.24 -7.02
C CYS A 175 14.40 -1.81 -6.08
N ALA A 176 14.55 -1.59 -4.79
CA ALA A 176 13.59 -2.04 -3.80
C ALA A 176 13.43 -1.07 -2.64
N ALA A 177 12.22 -0.98 -2.08
CA ALA A 177 11.94 -0.18 -0.90
C ALA A 177 11.07 -0.90 0.14
N ILE A 178 11.35 -0.62 1.41
CA ILE A 178 10.41 -0.81 2.52
C ILE A 178 10.04 0.56 3.06
N THR A 179 8.77 0.94 2.96
CA THR A 179 8.29 2.28 3.33
C THR A 179 8.25 2.49 4.84
N ASN A 180 7.75 1.51 5.58
CA ASN A 180 7.67 1.49 7.05
C ASN A 180 7.27 0.10 7.54
N LEU A 181 7.42 -0.15 8.86
CA LEU A 181 7.00 -1.36 9.53
C LEU A 181 6.21 -1.04 10.80
N ALA A 182 4.97 -1.50 10.84
CA ALA A 182 4.10 -1.47 12.01
C ALA A 182 3.35 -2.79 12.12
N ASP A 183 2.75 -3.06 13.26
CA ASP A 183 1.99 -4.26 13.51
C ASP A 183 0.79 -4.36 12.56
N ASP A 184 0.78 -5.42 11.74
CA ASP A 184 -0.30 -5.73 10.81
C ASP A 184 -0.23 -7.22 10.45
N HIS A 185 -1.38 -7.86 10.29
CA HIS A 185 -1.47 -9.26 9.85
C HIS A 185 -0.64 -10.29 10.68
N LEU A 186 -0.46 -10.03 11.97
CA LEU A 186 0.40 -10.85 12.83
C LEU A 186 -0.12 -12.28 12.98
N ASP A 187 -1.43 -12.48 12.97
CA ASP A 187 -2.07 -13.81 13.05
C ASP A 187 -1.68 -14.69 11.86
N TRP A 188 -1.64 -14.10 10.66
CA TRP A 188 -1.28 -14.83 9.44
C TRP A 188 0.20 -15.22 9.41
N HIS A 189 1.09 -14.36 9.88
CA HIS A 189 2.55 -14.57 9.88
C HIS A 189 3.05 -15.32 11.13
N GLY A 190 2.20 -15.45 12.17
CA GLY A 190 2.62 -16.01 13.45
C GLY A 190 3.54 -15.07 14.24
N GLY A 191 3.39 -13.74 14.06
CA GLY A 191 4.10 -12.72 14.81
C GLY A 191 4.83 -11.69 13.95
N PHE A 192 5.28 -10.61 14.60
CA PHE A 192 5.91 -9.47 13.94
C PHE A 192 7.24 -9.82 13.25
N ASP A 193 8.07 -10.64 13.88
CA ASP A 193 9.40 -10.98 13.34
C ASP A 193 9.28 -11.72 11.99
N ASN A 194 8.32 -12.63 11.86
CA ASN A 194 8.05 -13.33 10.61
C ASN A 194 7.50 -12.38 9.54
N TYR A 195 6.58 -11.48 9.93
CA TYR A 195 6.05 -10.45 9.05
C TYR A 195 7.16 -9.54 8.50
N ALA A 196 8.05 -9.08 9.37
CA ALA A 196 9.19 -8.26 9.00
C ALA A 196 10.20 -9.02 8.12
N ALA A 197 10.46 -10.30 8.45
CA ALA A 197 11.34 -11.17 7.68
C ALA A 197 10.81 -11.42 6.25
N ASP A 198 9.51 -11.65 6.09
CA ASP A 198 8.91 -11.79 4.77
C ASP A 198 9.06 -10.52 3.93
N LYS A 199 8.81 -9.35 4.50
CA LYS A 199 9.04 -8.08 3.79
C LYS A 199 10.52 -7.86 3.47
N ALA A 200 11.43 -8.24 4.35
CA ALA A 200 12.87 -8.08 4.14
C ALA A 200 13.41 -8.84 2.93
N LYS A 201 12.70 -9.88 2.46
CA LYS A 201 13.05 -10.60 1.23
C LYS A 201 13.15 -9.68 0.00
N VAL A 202 12.43 -8.55 0.00
CA VAL A 202 12.51 -7.55 -1.09
C VAL A 202 13.92 -7.00 -1.29
N TYR A 203 14.75 -7.02 -0.26
CA TYR A 203 16.13 -6.52 -0.30
C TYR A 203 17.18 -7.53 -0.79
N ARG A 204 16.78 -8.80 -0.99
CA ARG A 204 17.69 -9.83 -1.45
C ARG A 204 18.19 -9.53 -2.87
N GLY A 205 19.50 -9.49 -3.06
CA GLY A 205 20.13 -9.36 -4.37
C GLY A 205 19.76 -8.09 -5.16
N VAL A 206 19.26 -7.04 -4.49
CA VAL A 206 18.93 -5.76 -5.15
C VAL A 206 20.13 -5.22 -5.88
N LYS A 207 19.95 -4.83 -7.16
CA LYS A 207 21.05 -4.57 -8.09
C LYS A 207 21.52 -3.12 -8.11
N ARG A 208 20.59 -2.12 -7.96
CA ARG A 208 20.91 -0.70 -8.19
C ARG A 208 20.75 0.15 -6.93
N ALA A 209 19.52 0.21 -6.37
CA ALA A 209 19.24 0.99 -5.18
C ALA A 209 18.35 0.22 -4.18
N LEU A 210 18.85 0.04 -2.97
CA LEU A 210 18.14 -0.43 -1.81
C LEU A 210 17.69 0.79 -1.00
N VAL A 211 16.39 1.10 -1.05
CA VAL A 211 15.80 2.30 -0.44
C VAL A 211 15.15 1.93 0.89
N TYR A 212 15.39 2.73 1.93
CA TYR A 212 14.86 2.46 3.26
C TYR A 212 14.43 3.74 3.98
N ASN A 213 13.43 3.62 4.83
CA ASN A 213 13.00 4.70 5.71
C ASN A 213 14.00 4.85 6.86
N ALA A 214 14.75 5.96 6.89
CA ALA A 214 15.73 6.24 7.92
C ALA A 214 15.11 6.68 9.26
N ASP A 215 13.85 7.12 9.24
CA ASP A 215 13.07 7.47 10.44
C ASP A 215 12.44 6.25 11.10
N ASP A 216 12.46 5.07 10.45
CA ASP A 216 12.01 3.80 10.99
C ASP A 216 13.23 2.92 11.36
N ALA A 217 13.48 2.77 12.65
CA ALA A 217 14.61 1.99 13.15
C ALA A 217 14.56 0.50 12.76
N ARG A 218 13.35 -0.07 12.62
CA ARG A 218 13.14 -1.47 12.21
C ARG A 218 13.52 -1.65 10.74
N VAL A 219 13.06 -0.75 9.86
CA VAL A 219 13.40 -0.75 8.43
C VAL A 219 14.90 -0.51 8.25
N THR A 220 15.49 0.44 8.98
CA THR A 220 16.93 0.71 8.95
C THR A 220 17.74 -0.53 9.32
N ALA A 221 17.36 -1.25 10.37
CA ALA A 221 18.03 -2.50 10.77
C ALA A 221 17.96 -3.58 9.66
N LEU A 222 16.81 -3.75 9.02
CA LEU A 222 16.65 -4.69 7.89
C LEU A 222 17.51 -4.28 6.69
N ALA A 223 17.56 -2.99 6.35
CA ALA A 223 18.38 -2.48 5.25
C ALA A 223 19.88 -2.69 5.51
N GLN A 224 20.34 -2.53 6.75
CA GLN A 224 21.72 -2.78 7.14
C GLN A 224 22.11 -4.27 7.08
N ALA A 225 21.19 -5.14 7.53
CA ALA A 225 21.38 -6.59 7.51
C ALA A 225 21.27 -7.21 6.11
N ALA A 226 20.67 -6.51 5.15
CA ALA A 226 20.42 -6.98 3.80
C ALA A 226 21.73 -7.28 3.03
N LYS A 227 21.65 -8.21 2.07
CA LYS A 227 22.75 -8.60 1.18
C LYS A 227 22.36 -8.26 -0.26
N PRO A 228 22.46 -6.98 -0.68
CA PRO A 228 22.23 -6.59 -2.07
C PRO A 228 23.40 -7.06 -2.96
N ALA A 229 23.24 -6.92 -4.29
CA ALA A 229 24.31 -7.18 -5.24
C ALA A 229 25.47 -6.17 -5.07
N GLU A 230 26.63 -6.55 -5.56
CA GLU A 230 27.80 -5.67 -5.59
C GLU A 230 27.50 -4.40 -6.42
N GLY A 231 27.89 -3.24 -5.91
CA GLY A 231 27.63 -1.94 -6.53
C GLY A 231 26.25 -1.35 -6.24
N CYS A 232 25.35 -2.08 -5.57
CA CYS A 232 24.07 -1.53 -5.11
C CYS A 232 24.27 -0.43 -4.07
N ARG A 233 23.58 0.70 -4.23
CA ARG A 233 23.60 1.79 -3.25
C ARG A 233 22.49 1.60 -2.22
N ARG A 234 22.81 1.77 -0.93
CA ARG A 234 21.80 1.93 0.14
C ARG A 234 21.47 3.40 0.27
N VAL A 235 20.18 3.71 0.14
CA VAL A 235 19.68 5.08 0.14
C VAL A 235 18.58 5.22 1.20
N GLY A 236 18.84 6.02 2.22
CA GLY A 236 17.84 6.37 3.22
C GLY A 236 16.95 7.51 2.72
N PHE A 237 15.68 7.52 3.12
CA PHE A 237 14.86 8.73 3.05
C PHE A 237 14.40 9.10 4.47
N THR A 238 14.28 10.42 4.72
CA THR A 238 13.92 10.97 6.04
C THR A 238 13.10 12.25 5.89
N LEU A 239 12.22 12.52 6.83
CA LEU A 239 11.51 13.80 6.93
C LEU A 239 12.37 14.91 7.55
N GLY A 240 13.53 14.57 8.11
CA GLY A 240 14.52 15.49 8.65
C GLY A 240 15.62 15.84 7.65
N ALA A 241 16.64 16.58 8.14
CA ALA A 241 17.84 16.89 7.37
C ALA A 241 18.59 15.59 7.03
N PRO A 242 18.90 15.34 5.72
CA PRO A 242 19.52 14.10 5.31
C PRO A 242 21.02 14.05 5.69
N ALA A 243 21.46 12.89 6.16
CA ALA A 243 22.87 12.54 6.25
C ALA A 243 23.41 12.08 4.87
N ASP A 244 24.71 11.81 4.77
CA ASP A 244 25.31 11.21 3.58
C ASP A 244 24.64 9.86 3.27
N GLY A 245 24.33 9.62 2.00
CA GLY A 245 23.57 8.45 1.55
C GLY A 245 22.05 8.59 1.71
N GLN A 246 21.52 9.77 2.01
CA GLN A 246 20.09 9.98 2.24
C GLN A 246 19.51 11.08 1.34
N ILE A 247 18.17 11.04 1.19
CA ILE A 247 17.33 12.12 0.68
C ILE A 247 16.42 12.55 1.82
N GLY A 248 16.26 13.85 2.05
CA GLY A 248 15.45 14.35 3.16
C GLY A 248 14.97 15.78 2.99
N VAL A 249 14.56 16.39 4.10
CA VAL A 249 14.04 17.75 4.12
C VAL A 249 14.87 18.62 5.05
N GLU A 250 15.39 19.71 4.51
CA GLU A 250 16.17 20.71 5.27
C GLU A 250 15.68 22.12 4.89
N ASP A 251 15.28 22.92 5.86
CA ASP A 251 14.76 24.28 5.67
C ASP A 251 13.60 24.38 4.67
N GLY A 252 12.72 23.37 4.62
CA GLY A 252 11.58 23.31 3.69
C GLY A 252 11.96 22.94 2.25
N TRP A 253 13.20 22.50 2.01
CA TRP A 253 13.67 22.00 0.74
C TRP A 253 13.87 20.48 0.77
N ILE A 254 13.54 19.81 -0.30
CA ILE A 254 14.01 18.44 -0.56
C ILE A 254 15.49 18.53 -0.92
N VAL A 255 16.30 17.80 -0.16
CA VAL A 255 17.78 17.78 -0.29
C VAL A 255 18.23 16.36 -0.56
N ASP A 256 19.07 16.18 -1.56
CA ASP A 256 19.62 14.89 -1.97
C ASP A 256 21.11 14.79 -1.67
N ARG A 257 21.46 13.92 -0.71
CA ARG A 257 22.83 13.49 -0.38
C ARG A 257 23.02 11.99 -0.64
N SER A 258 22.14 11.37 -1.44
CA SER A 258 22.17 9.93 -1.74
C SER A 258 23.36 9.51 -2.61
N GLY A 259 23.91 10.43 -3.37
CA GLY A 259 24.90 10.18 -4.40
C GLY A 259 24.33 9.50 -5.66
N LEU A 260 22.99 9.54 -5.83
CA LEU A 260 22.30 9.06 -7.03
C LEU A 260 21.94 10.16 -8.02
N ARG A 261 21.94 11.44 -7.57
CA ARG A 261 21.61 12.56 -8.45
C ARG A 261 22.63 12.75 -9.56
N ASP A 262 22.22 13.47 -10.60
CA ASP A 262 23.11 13.91 -11.68
C ASP A 262 24.24 14.78 -11.11
N GLU A 263 25.47 14.65 -11.65
CA GLU A 263 26.66 15.38 -11.14
C GLU A 263 26.48 16.90 -11.12
N ASP A 264 25.77 17.44 -12.12
CA ASP A 264 25.50 18.88 -12.24
C ASP A 264 24.24 19.35 -11.50
N ALA A 265 23.46 18.42 -10.89
CA ALA A 265 22.24 18.80 -10.19
C ALA A 265 22.53 19.39 -8.80
N ALA A 266 21.77 20.41 -8.42
CA ALA A 266 21.87 21.01 -7.11
C ALA A 266 21.41 20.03 -6.00
N GLU A 267 22.08 20.07 -4.86
CA GLU A 267 21.67 19.31 -3.66
C GLU A 267 20.25 19.66 -3.21
N ARG A 268 19.91 20.94 -3.19
CA ARG A 268 18.55 21.43 -2.95
C ARG A 268 17.74 21.34 -4.23
N MET A 269 16.85 20.34 -4.32
CA MET A 269 16.15 19.98 -5.54
C MET A 269 14.87 20.79 -5.78
N ALA A 270 14.03 20.95 -4.75
CA ALA A 270 12.75 21.65 -4.82
C ALA A 270 12.26 22.02 -3.42
N LYS A 271 11.39 23.04 -3.31
CA LYS A 271 10.68 23.30 -2.06
C LYS A 271 9.55 22.30 -1.88
N VAL A 272 9.34 21.83 -0.65
CA VAL A 272 8.23 20.92 -0.32
C VAL A 272 6.87 21.51 -0.72
N LEU A 273 6.69 22.82 -0.52
CA LEU A 273 5.45 23.53 -0.85
C LEU A 273 5.17 23.66 -2.38
N ASP A 274 6.13 23.31 -3.23
CA ASP A 274 5.89 23.22 -4.67
C ASP A 274 5.07 21.98 -5.07
N PHE A 275 4.89 21.02 -4.15
CA PHE A 275 4.14 19.78 -4.35
C PHE A 275 2.75 19.90 -3.73
N THR A 276 1.81 20.45 -4.47
CA THR A 276 0.47 20.83 -3.95
C THR A 276 -0.34 19.64 -3.41
N HIS A 277 -0.04 18.41 -3.84
CA HIS A 277 -0.70 17.18 -3.34
C HIS A 277 -0.12 16.68 -2.01
N LEU A 278 1.01 17.24 -1.56
CA LEU A 278 1.64 16.91 -0.28
C LEU A 278 1.27 17.89 0.83
N CYS A 279 0.50 18.93 0.53
CA CYS A 279 0.25 20.04 1.44
C CYS A 279 -1.23 20.43 1.47
N GLU A 280 -1.69 20.91 2.62
CA GLU A 280 -2.93 21.66 2.75
C GLU A 280 -2.79 23.04 2.08
N PRO A 281 -3.90 23.71 1.74
CA PRO A 281 -3.86 25.07 1.17
C PRO A 281 -3.19 26.12 2.07
N ASP A 282 -3.13 25.90 3.36
CA ASP A 282 -2.44 26.75 4.35
C ASP A 282 -0.93 26.47 4.45
N GLY A 283 -0.42 25.48 3.69
CA GLY A 283 0.98 25.09 3.69
C GLY A 283 1.33 24.00 4.72
N THR A 284 0.36 23.46 5.45
CA THR A 284 0.58 22.31 6.31
C THR A 284 0.91 21.08 5.47
N VAL A 285 2.06 20.45 5.72
CA VAL A 285 2.54 19.31 4.94
C VAL A 285 1.98 18.02 5.52
N TYR A 286 1.59 17.07 4.65
CA TYR A 286 1.24 15.69 5.03
C TYR A 286 2.50 14.83 5.16
N PRO A 287 2.98 14.51 6.38
CA PRO A 287 4.28 13.88 6.56
C PRO A 287 4.40 12.51 5.86
N HIS A 288 3.33 11.70 5.92
CA HIS A 288 3.33 10.37 5.31
C HIS A 288 3.36 10.42 3.77
N LEU A 289 2.64 11.37 3.13
CA LEU A 289 2.70 11.54 1.68
C LEU A 289 4.06 12.08 1.24
N LEU A 290 4.66 12.96 2.02
CA LEU A 290 6.03 13.44 1.77
C LEU A 290 7.03 12.30 1.88
N ALA A 291 6.93 11.43 2.88
CA ALA A 291 7.77 10.24 3.00
C ALA A 291 7.63 9.31 1.79
N ASP A 292 6.39 9.07 1.31
CA ASP A 292 6.13 8.28 0.11
C ASP A 292 6.76 8.91 -1.15
N ALA A 293 6.71 10.25 -1.28
CA ALA A 293 7.31 10.98 -2.39
C ALA A 293 8.85 10.94 -2.34
N LEU A 294 9.46 11.05 -1.16
CA LEU A 294 10.92 10.91 -1.00
C LEU A 294 11.39 9.49 -1.33
N CYS A 295 10.61 8.48 -0.94
CA CYS A 295 10.86 7.08 -1.29
C CYS A 295 10.78 6.86 -2.81
N ALA A 296 9.74 7.38 -3.47
CA ALA A 296 9.56 7.31 -4.91
C ALA A 296 10.68 8.04 -5.66
N LEU A 297 11.12 9.20 -5.16
CA LEU A 297 12.27 9.94 -5.70
C LEU A 297 13.54 9.08 -5.64
N ALA A 298 13.85 8.50 -4.48
CA ALA A 298 15.03 7.66 -4.30
C ALA A 298 15.03 6.44 -5.24
N LEU A 299 13.87 5.76 -5.39
CA LEU A 299 13.71 4.65 -6.31
C LEU A 299 13.91 5.07 -7.77
N SER A 300 13.34 6.21 -8.15
CA SER A 300 13.42 6.73 -9.52
C SER A 300 14.85 7.15 -9.90
N LEU A 301 15.56 7.82 -9.00
CA LEU A 301 16.99 8.14 -9.18
C LEU A 301 17.83 6.85 -9.26
N GLY A 302 17.51 5.84 -8.45
CA GLY A 302 18.12 4.51 -8.51
C GLY A 302 17.90 3.80 -9.85
N MET A 303 16.77 4.07 -10.50
CA MET A 303 16.51 3.59 -11.87
C MET A 303 17.26 4.39 -12.95
N GLY A 304 17.92 5.50 -12.58
CA GLY A 304 18.70 6.36 -13.49
C GLY A 304 17.86 7.44 -14.15
N VAL A 305 16.69 7.78 -13.57
CA VAL A 305 15.91 8.94 -14.02
C VAL A 305 16.61 10.21 -13.56
N SER A 306 16.67 11.23 -14.41
CA SER A 306 17.28 12.51 -14.04
C SER A 306 16.52 13.20 -12.92
N SER A 307 17.23 13.93 -12.07
CA SER A 307 16.67 14.69 -10.96
C SER A 307 15.57 15.66 -11.43
N ALA A 308 15.78 16.33 -12.55
CA ALA A 308 14.81 17.27 -13.11
C ALA A 308 13.50 16.59 -13.53
N THR A 309 13.59 15.44 -14.22
CA THR A 309 12.41 14.65 -14.64
C THR A 309 11.67 14.13 -13.42
N ALA A 310 12.39 13.56 -12.42
CA ALA A 310 11.77 13.01 -11.23
C ALA A 310 11.00 14.07 -10.43
N ILE A 311 11.63 15.22 -10.16
CA ILE A 311 10.98 16.33 -9.45
C ILE A 311 9.81 16.90 -10.26
N GLY A 312 9.96 17.05 -11.58
CA GLY A 312 8.90 17.56 -12.45
C GLY A 312 7.65 16.66 -12.42
N ALA A 313 7.84 15.37 -12.52
CA ALA A 313 6.75 14.39 -12.48
C ALA A 313 6.07 14.34 -11.10
N LEU A 314 6.86 14.32 -10.01
CA LEU A 314 6.31 14.33 -8.66
C LEU A 314 5.52 15.60 -8.35
N LYS A 315 5.92 16.78 -8.84
CA LYS A 315 5.13 18.02 -8.69
C LYS A 315 3.77 17.95 -9.38
N GLN A 316 3.67 17.20 -10.47
CA GLN A 316 2.44 17.05 -11.26
C GLN A 316 1.60 15.85 -10.84
N PHE A 317 2.13 15.02 -9.94
CA PHE A 317 1.42 13.82 -9.48
C PHE A 317 0.08 14.19 -8.82
N ALA A 318 -0.96 13.46 -9.17
CA ALA A 318 -2.26 13.52 -8.51
C ALA A 318 -2.51 12.17 -7.83
N PRO A 319 -2.61 12.14 -6.48
CA PRO A 319 -2.93 10.91 -5.76
C PRO A 319 -4.20 10.26 -6.29
N GLY A 320 -4.23 8.94 -6.34
CA GLY A 320 -5.47 8.21 -6.56
C GLY A 320 -6.52 8.57 -5.50
N GLY A 321 -7.80 8.39 -5.80
CA GLY A 321 -8.90 8.70 -4.89
C GLY A 321 -8.77 8.06 -3.51
N HIS A 322 -9.45 8.63 -2.52
CA HIS A 322 -9.56 8.12 -1.14
C HIS A 322 -8.27 8.16 -0.32
N ARG A 323 -7.37 9.11 -0.61
CA ARG A 323 -6.14 9.36 0.16
C ARG A 323 -6.00 10.84 0.46
N ILE A 324 -6.42 11.24 1.65
CA ILE A 324 -6.46 12.65 2.10
C ILE A 324 -6.97 13.57 0.97
N ALA A 325 -8.05 13.16 0.33
CA ALA A 325 -8.66 13.89 -0.77
C ALA A 325 -9.75 14.82 -0.21
N LYS A 326 -9.60 16.14 -0.39
CA LYS A 326 -10.70 17.07 -0.11
C LYS A 326 -11.84 16.82 -1.11
N VAL A 327 -12.98 16.30 -0.61
CA VAL A 327 -14.14 15.92 -1.44
C VAL A 327 -15.28 16.93 -1.41
N ALA A 328 -15.34 17.74 -0.35
CA ALA A 328 -16.32 18.82 -0.23
C ALA A 328 -15.82 19.92 0.69
N GLU A 329 -16.44 21.10 0.58
CA GLU A 329 -16.21 22.26 1.44
C GLU A 329 -17.54 23.00 1.61
N ALA A 330 -17.92 23.29 2.86
CA ALA A 330 -19.07 24.09 3.19
C ALA A 330 -18.64 25.43 3.77
N LYS A 331 -19.12 26.54 3.20
CA LYS A 331 -18.97 27.88 3.78
C LYS A 331 -20.00 28.04 4.88
N VAL A 332 -19.54 28.39 6.06
CA VAL A 332 -20.37 28.57 7.25
C VAL A 332 -19.98 29.90 7.93
N PRO A 333 -20.81 30.46 8.80
CA PRO A 333 -20.46 31.65 9.55
C PRO A 333 -19.08 31.51 10.24
N GLY A 334 -18.17 32.42 9.90
CA GLY A 334 -16.84 32.45 10.49
C GLY A 334 -15.77 31.61 9.79
N GLY A 335 -16.08 30.94 8.69
CA GLY A 335 -15.07 30.19 7.92
C GLY A 335 -15.63 29.05 7.07
N VAL A 336 -14.85 27.98 6.98
CA VAL A 336 -15.20 26.81 6.15
C VAL A 336 -15.11 25.53 6.97
N ILE A 337 -15.94 24.53 6.63
CA ILE A 337 -15.81 23.14 7.05
C ILE A 337 -15.32 22.35 5.84
N ARG A 338 -14.23 21.59 6.01
CA ARG A 338 -13.67 20.72 4.96
C ARG A 338 -14.04 19.28 5.21
N PHE A 339 -14.37 18.56 4.14
CA PHE A 339 -14.59 17.10 4.17
C PHE A 339 -13.44 16.43 3.45
N VAL A 340 -12.74 15.55 4.16
CA VAL A 340 -11.52 14.89 3.68
C VAL A 340 -11.71 13.39 3.71
N ASP A 341 -11.56 12.77 2.54
CA ASP A 341 -11.66 11.33 2.33
C ASP A 341 -10.27 10.67 2.37
N ASP A 342 -10.07 9.85 3.38
CA ASP A 342 -8.95 8.92 3.49
C ASP A 342 -9.45 7.51 3.80
N SER A 343 -10.46 7.06 3.05
CA SER A 343 -11.05 5.72 3.20
C SER A 343 -10.03 4.60 3.04
N LYS A 344 -8.89 4.87 2.42
CA LYS A 344 -7.74 3.96 2.28
C LYS A 344 -7.02 3.70 3.61
N ALA A 345 -7.20 4.53 4.64
CA ALA A 345 -6.67 4.32 6.00
C ALA A 345 -7.41 3.17 6.70
N THR A 346 -7.13 1.93 6.29
CA THR A 346 -7.85 0.71 6.71
C THR A 346 -7.27 0.02 7.93
N ASN A 347 -6.31 0.63 8.60
CA ASN A 347 -5.70 0.15 9.86
C ASN A 347 -5.36 1.33 10.78
N ALA A 348 -5.09 1.03 12.06
CA ALA A 348 -4.83 2.04 13.09
C ALA A 348 -3.62 2.94 12.76
N HIS A 349 -2.55 2.38 12.20
CA HIS A 349 -1.35 3.14 11.87
C HIS A 349 -1.60 4.13 10.71
N ALA A 350 -2.37 3.75 9.69
CA ALA A 350 -2.74 4.65 8.60
C ALA A 350 -3.63 5.80 9.11
N ALA A 351 -4.64 5.49 9.94
CA ALA A 351 -5.49 6.51 10.54
C ALA A 351 -4.72 7.46 11.47
N HIS A 352 -3.72 6.93 12.22
CA HIS A 352 -2.80 7.76 13.00
C HIS A 352 -2.06 8.77 12.13
N ALA A 353 -1.49 8.33 11.01
CA ALA A 353 -0.79 9.20 10.07
C ALA A 353 -1.71 10.29 9.48
N SER A 354 -2.96 9.93 9.16
CA SER A 354 -3.96 10.89 8.67
C SER A 354 -4.32 11.93 9.73
N LEU A 355 -4.66 11.49 10.94
CA LEU A 355 -5.02 12.37 12.05
C LEU A 355 -3.88 13.33 12.43
N SER A 356 -2.64 12.84 12.45
CA SER A 356 -1.44 13.64 12.75
C SER A 356 -1.18 14.77 11.76
N SER A 357 -1.85 14.79 10.62
CA SER A 357 -1.72 15.81 9.59
C SER A 357 -2.53 17.07 9.87
N PHE A 358 -3.38 17.06 10.89
CA PHE A 358 -4.31 18.15 11.19
C PHE A 358 -4.01 18.83 12.53
N ALA A 359 -4.46 20.08 12.64
CA ALA A 359 -4.25 20.88 13.83
C ALA A 359 -4.99 20.30 15.07
N PRO A 360 -4.48 20.50 16.29
CA PRO A 360 -5.17 20.08 17.51
C PRO A 360 -6.61 20.59 17.59
N GLY A 361 -7.55 19.69 17.95
CA GLY A 361 -8.96 19.99 18.15
C GLY A 361 -9.72 20.36 16.86
N SER A 362 -9.15 20.13 15.69
CA SER A 362 -9.78 20.50 14.42
C SER A 362 -10.58 19.38 13.75
N VAL A 363 -10.39 18.12 14.15
CA VAL A 363 -10.94 16.97 13.44
C VAL A 363 -12.22 16.43 14.06
N VAL A 364 -13.28 16.33 13.26
CA VAL A 364 -14.41 15.44 13.52
C VAL A 364 -14.15 14.14 12.77
N TRP A 365 -13.88 13.06 13.52
CA TRP A 365 -13.33 11.83 12.96
C TRP A 365 -14.43 10.77 12.72
N ILE A 366 -14.61 10.32 11.48
CA ILE A 366 -15.46 9.16 11.15
C ILE A 366 -14.57 7.92 11.15
N ALA A 367 -14.81 7.00 12.10
CA ALA A 367 -13.99 5.83 12.38
C ALA A 367 -14.83 4.54 12.46
N GLY A 368 -14.16 3.40 12.29
CA GLY A 368 -14.77 2.08 12.45
C GLY A 368 -14.99 1.31 11.15
N GLY A 369 -15.52 0.10 11.28
CA GLY A 369 -15.66 -0.91 10.27
C GLY A 369 -15.13 -2.27 10.76
N LEU A 370 -14.66 -3.13 9.87
CA LEU A 370 -14.15 -4.46 10.20
C LEU A 370 -12.74 -4.37 10.82
N ALA A 371 -12.64 -4.51 12.13
CA ALA A 371 -11.42 -4.34 12.91
C ALA A 371 -10.37 -5.46 12.72
N LYS A 372 -10.76 -6.68 12.32
CA LYS A 372 -9.86 -7.85 12.12
C LYS A 372 -8.94 -8.11 13.31
N GLY A 373 -9.46 -8.02 14.53
CA GLY A 373 -8.68 -8.21 15.75
C GLY A 373 -7.79 -7.02 16.16
N SER A 374 -7.81 -5.92 15.41
CA SER A 374 -7.04 -4.71 15.77
C SER A 374 -7.56 -4.06 17.05
N ARG A 375 -6.63 -3.41 17.77
CA ARG A 375 -6.90 -2.60 18.96
C ARG A 375 -6.59 -1.15 18.65
N PHE A 376 -7.33 -0.23 19.28
CA PHE A 376 -7.28 1.20 18.94
C PHE A 376 -6.93 2.10 20.11
N GLU A 377 -6.64 1.54 21.29
CA GLU A 377 -6.36 2.31 22.51
C GLU A 377 -5.16 3.26 22.34
N ASP A 378 -4.10 2.81 21.70
CA ASP A 378 -2.90 3.63 21.47
C ASP A 378 -3.20 4.73 20.43
N LEU A 379 -3.89 4.39 19.33
CA LEU A 379 -4.33 5.37 18.33
C LEU A 379 -5.17 6.49 18.98
N VAL A 380 -6.18 6.11 19.77
CA VAL A 380 -7.06 7.09 20.42
C VAL A 380 -6.31 7.91 21.46
N ALA A 381 -5.40 7.30 22.24
CA ALA A 381 -4.58 8.02 23.23
C ALA A 381 -3.69 9.05 22.56
N ASP A 382 -2.97 8.67 21.50
CA ASP A 382 -2.01 9.52 20.81
C ASP A 382 -2.70 10.68 20.07
N GLN A 383 -3.89 10.43 19.50
CA GLN A 383 -4.61 11.40 18.66
C GLN A 383 -5.75 12.12 19.34
N ALA A 384 -6.01 11.86 20.64
CA ALA A 384 -7.05 12.53 21.41
C ALA A 384 -6.98 14.06 21.33
N HIS A 385 -5.76 14.61 21.22
CA HIS A 385 -5.54 16.05 21.14
C HIS A 385 -5.98 16.66 19.79
N THR A 386 -6.03 15.88 18.72
CA THR A 386 -6.44 16.31 17.37
C THR A 386 -7.96 16.22 17.18
N ILE A 387 -8.59 15.26 17.87
CA ILE A 387 -10.00 14.91 17.69
C ILE A 387 -10.88 15.82 18.53
N SER A 388 -11.81 16.56 17.88
CA SER A 388 -12.85 17.37 18.56
C SER A 388 -14.13 16.57 18.83
N ALA A 389 -14.46 15.61 17.97
CA ALA A 389 -15.57 14.68 18.10
C ALA A 389 -15.34 13.44 17.24
N ALA A 390 -16.04 12.33 17.51
CA ALA A 390 -15.97 11.13 16.71
C ALA A 390 -17.33 10.60 16.31
N VAL A 391 -17.43 9.98 15.13
CA VAL A 391 -18.61 9.27 14.62
C VAL A 391 -18.18 7.85 14.29
N ILE A 392 -18.81 6.88 14.95
CA ILE A 392 -18.40 5.47 14.86
C ILE A 392 -19.36 4.71 13.95
N ILE A 393 -18.81 4.08 12.92
CA ILE A 393 -19.49 3.20 11.96
C ILE A 393 -19.01 1.76 12.11
N GLY A 394 -19.58 0.83 11.36
CA GLY A 394 -19.20 -0.60 11.39
C GLY A 394 -20.29 -1.48 11.99
N VAL A 395 -20.23 -2.78 11.69
CA VAL A 395 -21.13 -3.78 12.28
C VAL A 395 -20.72 -4.11 13.72
N ASP A 396 -19.41 -4.31 13.95
CA ASP A 396 -18.84 -4.44 15.28
C ASP A 396 -18.08 -3.16 15.66
N GLN A 397 -18.73 -2.31 16.43
CA GLN A 397 -18.21 -1.01 16.87
C GLN A 397 -17.47 -1.09 18.21
N LYS A 398 -17.60 -2.23 18.90
CA LYS A 398 -17.10 -2.39 20.27
C LYS A 398 -15.60 -2.10 20.42
N PRO A 399 -14.70 -2.58 19.55
CA PRO A 399 -13.25 -2.32 19.72
C PRO A 399 -12.91 -0.82 19.70
N MET A 400 -13.57 -0.03 18.85
CA MET A 400 -13.36 1.41 18.78
C MET A 400 -13.96 2.13 19.98
N LEU A 401 -15.17 1.75 20.39
CA LEU A 401 -15.83 2.33 21.56
C LEU A 401 -15.04 2.06 22.85
N ASP A 402 -14.57 0.84 23.05
CA ASP A 402 -13.74 0.49 24.22
C ASP A 402 -12.47 1.37 24.27
N ALA A 403 -11.84 1.65 23.12
CA ALA A 403 -10.67 2.53 23.04
C ALA A 403 -11.00 3.97 23.47
N PHE A 404 -12.11 4.55 23.01
CA PHE A 404 -12.54 5.89 23.44
C PHE A 404 -12.89 5.94 24.93
N VAL A 405 -13.64 4.94 25.43
CA VAL A 405 -13.95 4.86 26.86
C VAL A 405 -12.69 4.80 27.72
N ALA A 406 -11.70 4.04 27.28
CA ALA A 406 -10.46 3.83 28.03
C ALA A 406 -9.50 5.03 27.97
N LYS A 407 -9.42 5.73 26.83
CA LYS A 407 -8.33 6.67 26.54
C LYS A 407 -8.78 8.12 26.32
N ALA A 408 -10.01 8.33 25.87
CA ALA A 408 -10.54 9.66 25.56
C ALA A 408 -12.04 9.82 25.92
N PRO A 409 -12.44 9.53 27.18
CA PRO A 409 -13.86 9.48 27.57
C PRO A 409 -14.59 10.83 27.48
N ASN A 410 -13.86 11.92 27.35
CA ASN A 410 -14.43 13.27 27.24
C ASN A 410 -14.65 13.74 25.80
N ILE A 411 -14.20 12.99 24.80
CA ILE A 411 -14.45 13.32 23.40
C ILE A 411 -15.91 12.97 23.08
N PRO A 412 -16.73 13.94 22.61
CA PRO A 412 -18.08 13.65 22.15
C PRO A 412 -18.08 12.62 21.03
N LEU A 413 -18.95 11.63 21.09
CA LEU A 413 -19.07 10.65 20.02
C LEU A 413 -20.53 10.29 19.72
N THR A 414 -20.80 9.98 18.47
CA THR A 414 -22.07 9.42 17.99
C THR A 414 -21.81 8.04 17.40
N VAL A 415 -22.63 7.08 17.78
CA VAL A 415 -22.62 5.71 17.26
C VAL A 415 -23.70 5.59 16.20
N ILE A 416 -23.34 5.20 14.98
CA ILE A 416 -24.30 5.04 13.88
C ILE A 416 -24.83 3.61 13.89
N ASP A 417 -26.15 3.46 13.88
CA ASP A 417 -26.79 2.15 13.71
C ASP A 417 -26.25 1.50 12.41
N PRO A 418 -25.74 0.26 12.45
CA PRO A 418 -25.25 -0.41 11.26
C PRO A 418 -26.32 -0.64 10.18
N GLU A 419 -27.59 -0.60 10.53
CA GLU A 419 -28.70 -0.77 9.59
C GLU A 419 -29.57 0.52 9.47
N PRO A 420 -30.13 0.80 8.30
CA PRO A 420 -29.89 0.13 7.01
C PRO A 420 -28.51 0.51 6.43
N LYS A 421 -27.81 -0.47 5.85
CA LYS A 421 -26.43 -0.30 5.33
C LYS A 421 -26.32 0.78 4.26
N ASP A 422 -27.35 0.92 3.44
CA ASP A 422 -27.33 1.85 2.31
C ASP A 422 -27.26 3.34 2.73
N THR A 423 -27.68 3.67 3.95
CA THR A 423 -27.71 5.05 4.47
C THR A 423 -26.72 5.30 5.61
N VAL A 424 -25.83 4.35 5.89
CA VAL A 424 -24.84 4.48 6.99
C VAL A 424 -23.99 5.73 6.80
N MET A 425 -23.51 5.97 5.58
CA MET A 425 -22.55 7.06 5.34
C MET A 425 -23.25 8.42 5.37
N GLU A 426 -24.47 8.54 4.83
CA GLU A 426 -25.27 9.76 4.92
C GLU A 426 -25.54 10.14 6.39
N ARG A 427 -25.92 9.14 7.21
CA ARG A 427 -26.16 9.35 8.66
C ARG A 427 -24.86 9.70 9.40
N ALA A 428 -23.73 9.11 9.00
CA ALA A 428 -22.43 9.42 9.59
C ALA A 428 -21.99 10.85 9.27
N VAL A 429 -22.15 11.30 8.02
CA VAL A 429 -21.82 12.66 7.61
C VAL A 429 -22.75 13.67 8.28
N GLU A 430 -24.06 13.40 8.37
CA GLU A 430 -25.00 14.27 9.08
C GLU A 430 -24.62 14.40 10.56
N ALA A 431 -24.33 13.28 11.23
CA ALA A 431 -23.89 13.31 12.62
C ALA A 431 -22.56 14.09 12.79
N ALA A 432 -21.60 13.90 11.88
CA ALA A 432 -20.35 14.63 11.91
C ALA A 432 -20.56 16.14 11.71
N GLY A 433 -21.48 16.51 10.83
CA GLY A 433 -21.87 17.90 10.59
C GLY A 433 -22.38 18.62 11.83
N THR A 434 -23.07 17.91 12.75
CA THR A 434 -23.55 18.50 14.00
C THR A 434 -22.44 18.94 14.95
N TYR A 435 -21.25 18.35 14.85
CA TYR A 435 -20.06 18.70 15.64
C TYR A 435 -19.17 19.71 14.95
N ALA A 436 -19.24 19.79 13.61
CA ALA A 436 -18.33 20.60 12.81
C ALA A 436 -18.66 22.10 12.97
N LYS A 437 -17.63 22.92 13.02
CA LYS A 437 -17.69 24.38 13.08
C LYS A 437 -16.68 24.99 12.10
N ALA A 438 -16.70 26.29 11.91
CA ALA A 438 -15.70 26.98 11.10
C ALA A 438 -14.28 26.57 11.47
N GLY A 439 -13.49 26.14 10.48
CA GLY A 439 -12.14 25.59 10.65
C GLY A 439 -12.07 24.08 10.89
N SER A 440 -13.21 23.39 11.09
CA SER A 440 -13.21 21.93 11.28
C SER A 440 -12.91 21.18 9.99
N VAL A 441 -12.30 20.00 10.15
CA VAL A 441 -12.14 18.96 9.15
C VAL A 441 -12.98 17.74 9.54
N VAL A 442 -13.97 17.39 8.72
CA VAL A 442 -14.66 16.09 8.82
C VAL A 442 -13.78 15.08 8.07
N LEU A 443 -13.07 14.26 8.83
CA LEU A 443 -12.10 13.30 8.28
C LEU A 443 -12.67 11.88 8.33
N MET A 444 -12.76 11.25 7.17
CA MET A 444 -13.06 9.83 7.03
C MET A 444 -11.76 9.04 6.86
N ALA A 445 -11.13 8.67 7.97
CA ALA A 445 -9.93 7.82 8.06
C ALA A 445 -10.22 6.65 9.02
N PRO A 446 -10.92 5.61 8.55
CA PRO A 446 -11.73 4.74 9.40
C PRO A 446 -10.98 3.79 10.32
N ALA A 447 -9.65 3.64 10.18
CA ALA A 447 -8.80 2.71 10.92
C ALA A 447 -9.16 1.22 10.76
N CYS A 448 -10.20 0.91 9.98
CA CYS A 448 -10.77 -0.42 9.80
C CYS A 448 -11.00 -0.74 8.31
N ALA A 449 -11.00 -2.02 7.98
CA ALA A 449 -11.46 -2.47 6.66
C ALA A 449 -12.96 -2.19 6.47
N SER A 450 -13.42 -2.18 5.21
CA SER A 450 -14.77 -1.70 4.85
C SER A 450 -15.79 -2.79 4.59
N MET A 451 -15.35 -4.06 4.48
CA MET A 451 -16.13 -5.14 3.85
C MET A 451 -17.30 -5.68 4.71
N ASP A 452 -17.50 -5.16 5.90
CA ASP A 452 -18.67 -5.44 6.74
C ASP A 452 -19.92 -4.65 6.29
N GLN A 453 -19.73 -3.43 5.78
CA GLN A 453 -20.83 -2.56 5.37
C GLN A 453 -20.74 -2.08 3.91
N PHE A 454 -19.57 -2.13 3.28
CA PHE A 454 -19.30 -1.62 1.94
C PHE A 454 -18.60 -2.67 1.08
N LYS A 455 -18.72 -2.56 -0.25
CA LYS A 455 -18.09 -3.48 -1.20
C LYS A 455 -16.55 -3.40 -1.15
N SER A 456 -16.01 -2.22 -0.90
CA SER A 456 -14.57 -1.94 -0.84
C SER A 456 -14.31 -0.63 -0.10
N TYR A 457 -13.05 -0.30 0.17
CA TYR A 457 -12.68 1.01 0.68
C TYR A 457 -13.04 2.13 -0.32
N ALA A 458 -12.99 1.85 -1.62
CA ALA A 458 -13.37 2.82 -2.65
C ALA A 458 -14.88 3.11 -2.61
N ASP A 459 -15.73 2.08 -2.56
CA ASP A 459 -17.19 2.25 -2.40
C ASP A 459 -17.53 3.04 -1.11
N ARG A 460 -16.80 2.81 -0.01
CA ARG A 460 -16.97 3.60 1.23
C ARG A 460 -16.59 5.07 1.03
N GLY A 461 -15.48 5.34 0.37
CA GLY A 461 -15.01 6.70 0.08
C GLY A 461 -15.91 7.43 -0.91
N ASP A 462 -16.38 6.76 -1.98
CA ASP A 462 -17.34 7.33 -2.93
C ASP A 462 -18.66 7.75 -2.24
N ARG A 463 -19.17 6.91 -1.36
CA ARG A 463 -20.37 7.24 -0.58
C ARG A 463 -20.14 8.39 0.40
N PHE A 464 -18.97 8.45 1.02
CA PHE A 464 -18.58 9.59 1.85
C PHE A 464 -18.52 10.87 1.05
N ALA A 465 -17.87 10.86 -0.11
CA ALA A 465 -17.76 12.02 -0.98
C ALA A 465 -19.14 12.53 -1.43
N ALA A 466 -20.02 11.61 -1.84
CA ALA A 466 -21.39 11.96 -2.24
C ALA A 466 -22.19 12.58 -1.08
N ALA A 467 -22.15 11.96 0.10
CA ALA A 467 -22.85 12.47 1.29
C ALA A 467 -22.28 13.82 1.74
N ALA A 468 -20.96 14.00 1.72
CA ALA A 468 -20.29 15.24 2.07
C ALA A 468 -20.67 16.40 1.12
N GLN A 469 -20.72 16.13 -0.19
CA GLN A 469 -21.14 17.11 -1.20
C GLN A 469 -22.61 17.53 -1.01
N GLN A 470 -23.49 16.56 -0.72
CA GLN A 470 -24.90 16.84 -0.44
C GLN A 470 -25.04 17.69 0.83
N TRP A 471 -24.34 17.31 1.90
CA TRP A 471 -24.36 18.05 3.16
C TRP A 471 -23.84 19.49 2.97
N ALA A 472 -22.71 19.64 2.28
CA ALA A 472 -22.13 20.95 2.01
C ALA A 472 -23.06 21.85 1.19
N ALA A 473 -23.74 21.29 0.18
CA ALA A 473 -24.72 22.03 -0.61
C ALA A 473 -25.96 22.47 0.19
N ALA A 474 -26.39 21.65 1.15
CA ALA A 474 -27.56 21.95 2.00
C ALA A 474 -27.26 22.98 3.11
N HIS A 475 -26.00 23.15 3.51
CA HIS A 475 -25.56 23.98 4.62
C HIS A 475 -24.61 25.12 4.18
N ALA A 476 -24.42 25.34 2.87
CA ALA A 476 -23.67 26.48 2.35
C ALA A 476 -24.50 27.78 2.49
N GLU A 477 -23.91 28.82 3.10
CA GLU A 477 -24.43 30.18 3.08
C GLU A 477 -24.17 30.91 1.76
#